data_f96191a3ecc89f6638070527a60c49f1
#
_entry.id   f96191a3ecc89f6638070527a60c49f1
#
_cell.length_a   1.000
_cell.length_b   1.000
_cell.length_c   1.000
_cell.angle_alpha   90.00
_cell.angle_beta   90.00
_cell.angle_gamma   90.00
#
_symmetry.space_group_name_H-M   'P 1'
#
loop_
_entity.id
_entity.type
_entity.pdbx_description
1 polymer ?
#
loop_
_entity_poly.entity_id
_entity_poly.type
_entity_poly.pdbx_seq_one_letter_code
_entity_poly.pdbx_strand_id
1 'polypeptide(L)'
;MKTLQDYIDKLNSLNFKEMYNNDFFWTWNKTDDELEAVFTVADALRFMRENNISTKVFESGLGISIFRDNSTRTRFSFASACNLLGLEVQDLDEKKSQIAHGETVRETANMVSFMADVIGIRDDMYIGKGHAYQKEFMDAVTEGNKDGILEQRPTLVNLQCDVDHPTQCMADMLHIIHEFGGVENLKGKKLAMTWAYSPSYGKPLSVPQGVIGLMTRFGMDVVLAHPEGYDVMPEIEEIAKKNAAATGGSFTKTNSMEEAFKDADIVYPKSWAPFAAMEKRTNLYGEGDFEGIDKLEKELLAQNAEHKDWACTEELMKTTKDGKALYLHCLPADITGVSCETGEVDASVFDRYRIPLYKEASFKPYVIAAMILLSKFEKPQEILKKLEVKAAPRILA
;
A
#
# COMPACT_ATOMS: atom_id res chain seq x y z
N MET A 1 18.31 20.74 10.97
CA MET A 1 17.14 20.51 10.09
C MET A 1 17.66 19.94 8.79
N LYS A 2 17.00 18.91 8.25
CA LYS A 2 17.32 18.38 6.93
C LYS A 2 17.07 19.45 5.86
N THR A 3 17.89 19.48 4.82
CA THR A 3 17.76 20.33 3.63
C THR A 3 17.41 19.48 2.42
N LEU A 4 17.04 20.07 1.29
CA LEU A 4 16.82 19.29 0.06
C LEU A 4 18.10 18.61 -0.40
N GLN A 5 19.27 19.23 -0.17
CA GLN A 5 20.56 18.63 -0.50
C GLN A 5 20.83 17.33 0.27
N ASP A 6 20.39 17.23 1.54
CA ASP A 6 20.56 15.98 2.31
C ASP A 6 19.80 14.80 1.67
N TYR A 7 18.62 15.03 1.12
CA TYR A 7 17.87 14.01 0.38
C TYR A 7 18.54 13.66 -0.95
N ILE A 8 19.05 14.66 -1.67
CA ILE A 8 19.80 14.45 -2.92
C ILE A 8 21.07 13.63 -2.66
N ASP A 9 21.81 13.95 -1.61
CA ASP A 9 23.03 13.22 -1.23
C ASP A 9 22.71 11.78 -0.83
N LYS A 10 21.61 11.57 -0.11
CA LYS A 10 21.11 10.23 0.22
C LYS A 10 20.78 9.44 -1.06
N LEU A 11 20.03 10.01 -2.01
CA LEU A 11 19.73 9.35 -3.27
C LEU A 11 20.98 8.99 -4.06
N ASN A 12 22.01 9.84 -4.06
CA ASN A 12 23.27 9.56 -4.74
C ASN A 12 24.03 8.35 -4.12
N SER A 13 23.73 7.97 -2.89
CA SER A 13 24.31 6.82 -2.21
C SER A 13 23.60 5.49 -2.45
N LEU A 14 22.41 5.51 -3.08
CA LEU A 14 21.55 4.35 -3.28
C LEU A 14 21.61 3.83 -4.73
N ASN A 15 21.39 2.53 -4.91
CA ASN A 15 21.29 1.90 -6.21
C ASN A 15 19.82 1.54 -6.53
N PHE A 16 19.16 2.38 -7.30
CA PHE A 16 17.75 2.22 -7.72
C PHE A 16 17.55 2.30 -9.25
N LYS A 17 18.60 2.03 -10.02
CA LYS A 17 18.58 2.15 -11.50
C LYS A 17 17.50 1.29 -12.15
N GLU A 18 17.22 0.13 -11.58
CA GLU A 18 16.19 -0.79 -12.09
C GLU A 18 14.75 -0.27 -11.89
N MET A 19 14.56 0.82 -11.17
CA MET A 19 13.24 1.45 -11.09
C MET A 19 12.89 2.25 -12.33
N TYR A 20 13.90 2.80 -13.05
CA TYR A 20 13.67 3.62 -14.24
C TYR A 20 13.01 2.82 -15.36
N ASN A 21 11.94 3.36 -15.92
CA ASN A 21 11.12 2.77 -16.97
C ASN A 21 10.58 1.38 -16.65
N ASN A 22 10.41 1.08 -15.35
CA ASN A 22 9.92 -0.19 -14.82
C ASN A 22 8.71 0.02 -13.92
N ASP A 23 7.99 -1.06 -13.62
CA ASP A 23 6.74 -1.04 -12.88
C ASP A 23 6.95 -1.28 -11.38
N PHE A 24 6.07 -0.73 -10.56
CA PHE A 24 6.03 -1.02 -9.13
C PHE A 24 4.86 -1.94 -8.81
N PHE A 25 5.09 -3.27 -8.88
CA PHE A 25 4.08 -4.28 -8.58
C PHE A 25 4.02 -4.62 -7.09
N TRP A 26 5.11 -5.10 -6.49
CA TRP A 26 5.18 -5.61 -5.13
C TRP A 26 6.37 -5.04 -4.37
N THR A 27 6.20 -4.87 -3.06
CA THR A 27 7.28 -4.38 -2.19
C THR A 27 8.44 -5.36 -2.08
N TRP A 28 8.17 -6.66 -2.01
CA TRP A 28 9.20 -7.70 -1.86
C TRP A 28 10.01 -7.99 -3.11
N ASN A 29 9.59 -7.49 -4.27
CA ASN A 29 10.39 -7.57 -5.52
C ASN A 29 11.38 -6.40 -5.66
N LYS A 30 11.36 -5.46 -4.73
CA LYS A 30 12.27 -4.32 -4.72
C LYS A 30 13.47 -4.59 -3.79
N THR A 31 14.62 -4.06 -4.15
CA THR A 31 15.80 -4.07 -3.27
C THR A 31 15.63 -3.11 -2.10
N ASP A 32 16.47 -3.22 -1.07
CA ASP A 32 16.40 -2.29 0.07
C ASP A 32 16.72 -0.86 -0.36
N ASP A 33 17.69 -0.68 -1.27
CA ASP A 33 18.03 0.62 -1.85
C ASP A 33 16.88 1.24 -2.63
N GLU A 34 16.10 0.43 -3.39
CA GLU A 34 14.92 0.91 -4.12
C GLU A 34 13.80 1.35 -3.16
N LEU A 35 13.56 0.59 -2.09
CA LEU A 35 12.58 0.98 -1.07
C LEU A 35 13.02 2.26 -0.34
N GLU A 36 14.30 2.35 0.03
CA GLU A 36 14.86 3.54 0.67
C GLU A 36 14.84 4.76 -0.25
N ALA A 37 15.02 4.57 -1.55
CA ALA A 37 14.86 5.64 -2.54
C ALA A 37 13.43 6.18 -2.57
N VAL A 38 12.41 5.29 -2.50
CA VAL A 38 10.99 5.72 -2.42
C VAL A 38 10.77 6.55 -1.15
N PHE A 39 11.24 6.13 0.01
CA PHE A 39 11.10 6.90 1.25
C PHE A 39 11.81 8.25 1.16
N THR A 40 13.02 8.25 0.63
CA THR A 40 13.83 9.48 0.48
C THR A 40 13.18 10.50 -0.45
N VAL A 41 12.65 10.05 -1.60
CA VAL A 41 11.94 10.92 -2.55
C VAL A 41 10.60 11.41 -1.96
N ALA A 42 9.86 10.55 -1.28
CA ALA A 42 8.60 10.93 -0.63
C ALA A 42 8.82 12.05 0.40
N ASP A 43 9.84 11.92 1.23
CA ASP A 43 10.23 12.94 2.20
C ASP A 43 10.77 14.22 1.54
N ALA A 44 11.55 14.08 0.46
CA ALA A 44 12.03 15.25 -0.31
C ALA A 44 10.87 16.05 -0.91
N LEU A 45 9.89 15.38 -1.53
CA LEU A 45 8.71 16.02 -2.09
C LEU A 45 7.85 16.70 -1.01
N ARG A 46 7.71 16.06 0.15
CA ARG A 46 7.04 16.64 1.29
C ARG A 46 7.77 17.89 1.81
N PHE A 47 9.09 17.79 1.99
CA PHE A 47 9.94 18.92 2.37
C PHE A 47 9.80 20.09 1.38
N MET A 48 9.88 19.83 0.08
CA MET A 48 9.74 20.86 -0.95
C MET A 48 8.39 21.57 -0.84
N ARG A 49 7.31 20.81 -0.69
CA ARG A 49 5.96 21.39 -0.54
C ARG A 49 5.83 22.25 0.73
N GLU A 50 6.38 21.81 1.84
CA GLU A 50 6.37 22.53 3.12
C GLU A 50 7.21 23.82 3.06
N ASN A 51 8.23 23.88 2.20
CA ASN A 51 9.11 25.02 2.01
C ASN A 51 8.79 25.85 0.75
N ASN A 52 7.59 25.70 0.18
CA ASN A 52 7.16 26.45 -1.01
C ASN A 52 8.08 26.27 -2.24
N ILE A 53 8.70 25.11 -2.38
CA ILE A 53 9.46 24.71 -3.56
C ILE A 53 8.54 23.91 -4.49
N SER A 54 8.63 24.13 -5.80
CA SER A 54 7.84 23.39 -6.78
C SER A 54 8.21 21.91 -6.79
N THR A 55 7.19 21.05 -6.78
CA THR A 55 7.34 19.60 -6.95
C THR A 55 6.98 19.15 -8.38
N LYS A 56 6.61 20.08 -9.26
CA LYS A 56 6.19 19.78 -10.63
C LYS A 56 7.39 19.40 -11.48
N VAL A 57 7.57 18.11 -11.69
CA VAL A 57 8.61 17.54 -12.58
C VAL A 57 8.10 17.44 -14.01
N PHE A 58 6.78 17.39 -14.21
CA PHE A 58 6.10 17.43 -15.49
C PHE A 58 5.49 18.81 -15.71
N GLU A 59 5.64 19.38 -16.91
CA GLU A 59 4.94 20.61 -17.32
C GLU A 59 3.51 20.28 -17.82
N SER A 60 3.30 19.06 -18.31
CA SER A 60 2.01 18.52 -18.78
C SER A 60 2.08 16.99 -18.76
N GLY A 61 0.97 16.33 -18.98
CA GLY A 61 0.89 14.88 -19.09
C GLY A 61 -0.30 14.32 -18.31
N LEU A 62 -0.49 13.02 -18.44
CA LEU A 62 -1.68 12.35 -17.91
C LEU A 62 -1.31 11.13 -17.09
N GLY A 63 -1.88 11.05 -15.89
CA GLY A 63 -2.00 9.82 -15.12
C GLY A 63 -3.38 9.20 -15.33
N ILE A 64 -3.43 7.90 -15.63
CA ILE A 64 -4.69 7.16 -15.74
C ILE A 64 -4.82 6.22 -14.54
N SER A 65 -5.98 6.28 -13.86
CA SER A 65 -6.33 5.32 -12.81
C SER A 65 -7.40 4.35 -13.28
N ILE A 66 -7.26 3.08 -12.90
CA ILE A 66 -8.24 2.02 -13.14
C ILE A 66 -8.57 1.41 -11.78
N PHE A 67 -9.83 1.55 -11.36
CA PHE A 67 -10.32 1.01 -10.10
C PHE A 67 -11.41 -0.02 -10.38
N ARG A 68 -11.08 -1.29 -10.23
CA ARG A 68 -12.04 -2.39 -10.34
C ARG A 68 -12.77 -2.65 -9.02
N ASP A 69 -12.24 -2.09 -7.92
CA ASP A 69 -12.82 -2.13 -6.59
C ASP A 69 -12.95 -0.74 -5.97
N ASN A 70 -13.90 -0.59 -5.04
CA ASN A 70 -14.20 0.69 -4.40
C ASN A 70 -13.03 1.20 -3.55
N SER A 71 -12.67 2.47 -3.72
CA SER A 71 -11.70 3.15 -2.88
C SER A 71 -11.87 4.65 -2.92
N THR A 72 -11.93 5.28 -1.76
CA THR A 72 -11.90 6.75 -1.64
C THR A 72 -10.48 7.25 -1.54
N ARG A 73 -9.73 6.79 -0.53
CA ARG A 73 -8.38 7.32 -0.25
C ARG A 73 -7.37 7.04 -1.34
N THR A 74 -7.29 5.81 -1.83
CA THR A 74 -6.29 5.45 -2.85
C THR A 74 -6.56 6.20 -4.15
N ARG A 75 -7.82 6.38 -4.53
CA ARG A 75 -8.23 7.18 -5.69
C ARG A 75 -7.74 8.63 -5.57
N PHE A 76 -8.05 9.29 -4.46
CA PHE A 76 -7.61 10.68 -4.23
C PHE A 76 -6.09 10.79 -3.96
N SER A 77 -5.46 9.76 -3.37
CA SER A 77 -4.01 9.76 -3.16
C SER A 77 -3.26 9.69 -4.49
N PHE A 78 -3.71 8.86 -5.45
CA PHE A 78 -3.14 8.81 -6.79
C PHE A 78 -3.33 10.14 -7.53
N ALA A 79 -4.55 10.68 -7.52
CA ALA A 79 -4.82 11.98 -8.13
C ALA A 79 -3.96 13.10 -7.52
N SER A 80 -3.82 13.12 -6.19
CA SER A 80 -2.97 14.07 -5.49
C SER A 80 -1.49 13.91 -5.84
N ALA A 81 -1.01 12.67 -5.96
CA ALA A 81 0.37 12.36 -6.34
C ALA A 81 0.69 12.85 -7.76
N CYS A 82 -0.18 12.55 -8.72
CA CYS A 82 -0.05 13.03 -10.10
C CYS A 82 -0.05 14.56 -10.16
N ASN A 83 -1.01 15.22 -9.51
CA ASN A 83 -1.08 16.68 -9.47
C ASN A 83 0.15 17.31 -8.80
N LEU A 84 0.66 16.68 -7.73
CA LEU A 84 1.89 17.11 -7.05
C LEU A 84 3.07 17.16 -8.02
N LEU A 85 3.15 16.17 -8.93
CA LEU A 85 4.21 16.07 -9.93
C LEU A 85 3.95 16.89 -11.20
N GLY A 86 2.74 17.44 -11.40
CA GLY A 86 2.37 18.25 -12.55
C GLY A 86 1.56 17.50 -13.63
N LEU A 87 1.13 16.27 -13.36
CA LEU A 87 0.25 15.50 -14.23
C LEU A 87 -1.22 15.79 -13.92
N GLU A 88 -2.06 15.79 -14.94
CA GLU A 88 -3.51 15.67 -14.80
C GLU A 88 -3.91 14.21 -14.57
N VAL A 89 -5.16 13.96 -14.10
CA VAL A 89 -5.64 12.61 -13.85
C VAL A 89 -6.96 12.36 -14.53
N GLN A 90 -7.02 11.21 -15.22
CA GLN A 90 -8.26 10.68 -15.75
C GLN A 90 -8.52 9.29 -15.13
N ASP A 91 -9.69 9.11 -14.58
CA ASP A 91 -10.14 7.80 -14.08
C ASP A 91 -10.85 7.04 -15.18
N LEU A 92 -10.37 5.82 -15.48
CA LEU A 92 -10.97 4.92 -16.46
C LEU A 92 -12.06 4.08 -15.78
N ASP A 93 -13.31 4.40 -16.05
CA ASP A 93 -14.46 3.59 -15.64
C ASP A 93 -14.72 2.53 -16.74
N GLU A 94 -14.37 1.27 -16.46
CA GLU A 94 -14.55 0.16 -17.40
C GLU A 94 -15.99 0.04 -17.90
N LYS A 95 -17.00 0.35 -17.05
CA LYS A 95 -18.43 0.29 -17.43
C LYS A 95 -18.82 1.37 -18.43
N LYS A 96 -18.06 2.45 -18.53
CA LYS A 96 -18.27 3.57 -19.46
C LYS A 96 -17.29 3.59 -20.62
N SER A 97 -16.45 2.56 -20.75
CA SER A 97 -15.45 2.41 -21.80
C SER A 97 -15.84 1.31 -22.78
N GLN A 98 -15.08 1.15 -23.85
CA GLN A 98 -15.28 0.07 -24.82
C GLN A 98 -15.00 -1.33 -24.25
N ILE A 99 -14.35 -1.42 -23.08
CA ILE A 99 -14.20 -2.66 -22.32
C ILE A 99 -15.56 -3.31 -22.06
N ALA A 100 -16.58 -2.52 -21.73
CA ALA A 100 -17.96 -3.01 -21.57
C ALA A 100 -18.56 -3.62 -22.86
N HIS A 101 -17.96 -3.33 -24.02
CA HIS A 101 -18.39 -3.84 -25.32
C HIS A 101 -17.39 -4.85 -25.92
N GLY A 102 -16.47 -5.38 -25.11
CA GLY A 102 -15.57 -6.46 -25.52
C GLY A 102 -14.19 -6.02 -25.98
N GLU A 103 -13.77 -4.77 -25.74
CA GLU A 103 -12.38 -4.35 -25.92
C GLU A 103 -11.48 -5.18 -25.01
N THR A 104 -10.44 -5.76 -25.59
CA THR A 104 -9.50 -6.62 -24.85
C THR A 104 -8.55 -5.82 -23.97
N VAL A 105 -7.97 -6.45 -22.96
CA VAL A 105 -6.93 -5.84 -22.11
C VAL A 105 -5.77 -5.32 -22.97
N ARG A 106 -5.35 -6.10 -23.98
CA ARG A 106 -4.28 -5.70 -24.91
C ARG A 106 -4.63 -4.44 -25.70
N GLU A 107 -5.85 -4.34 -26.22
CA GLU A 107 -6.31 -3.15 -26.95
C GLU A 107 -6.35 -1.93 -26.03
N THR A 108 -7.01 -2.04 -24.87
CA THR A 108 -7.09 -0.95 -23.88
C THR A 108 -5.70 -0.50 -23.49
N ALA A 109 -4.80 -1.44 -23.15
CA ALA A 109 -3.43 -1.13 -22.74
C ALA A 109 -2.67 -0.34 -23.82
N ASN A 110 -2.74 -0.77 -25.08
CA ASN A 110 -2.11 -0.05 -26.18
C ASN A 110 -2.74 1.32 -26.42
N MET A 111 -4.09 1.41 -26.39
CA MET A 111 -4.80 2.66 -26.63
C MET A 111 -4.52 3.72 -25.56
N VAL A 112 -4.40 3.34 -24.28
CA VAL A 112 -4.10 4.31 -23.21
C VAL A 112 -2.60 4.61 -23.11
N SER A 113 -1.73 3.71 -23.58
CA SER A 113 -0.28 3.82 -23.40
C SER A 113 0.33 5.07 -24.04
N PHE A 114 -0.15 5.47 -25.21
CA PHE A 114 0.37 6.67 -25.89
C PHE A 114 -0.28 7.98 -25.38
N MET A 115 -1.25 7.90 -24.47
CA MET A 115 -1.89 9.06 -23.84
C MET A 115 -1.43 9.31 -22.41
N ALA A 116 -0.84 8.31 -21.76
CA ALA A 116 -0.51 8.37 -20.35
C ALA A 116 0.99 8.30 -20.06
N ASP A 117 1.43 9.01 -19.03
CA ASP A 117 2.78 8.91 -18.47
C ASP A 117 2.86 7.84 -17.38
N VAL A 118 1.76 7.67 -16.62
CA VAL A 118 1.67 6.70 -15.53
C VAL A 118 0.27 6.09 -15.48
N ILE A 119 0.23 4.83 -15.09
CA ILE A 119 -1.01 4.07 -14.90
C ILE A 119 -1.05 3.57 -13.46
N GLY A 120 -2.16 3.82 -12.78
CA GLY A 120 -2.44 3.29 -11.45
C GLY A 120 -3.57 2.28 -11.52
N ILE A 121 -3.37 1.03 -11.08
CA ILE A 121 -4.40 0.00 -11.12
C ILE A 121 -4.67 -0.53 -9.72
N ARG A 122 -5.97 -0.62 -9.36
CA ARG A 122 -6.47 -1.33 -8.20
C ARG A 122 -7.42 -2.45 -8.62
N ASP A 123 -7.11 -3.68 -8.21
CA ASP A 123 -7.93 -4.89 -8.39
C ASP A 123 -7.57 -5.88 -7.29
N ASP A 124 -8.34 -5.94 -6.19
CA ASP A 124 -7.93 -6.60 -4.96
C ASP A 124 -8.90 -7.68 -4.42
N MET A 125 -10.02 -7.93 -5.09
CA MET A 125 -11.07 -8.79 -4.53
C MET A 125 -10.90 -10.29 -4.81
N TYR A 126 -10.16 -10.67 -5.86
CA TYR A 126 -10.08 -12.06 -6.32
C TYR A 126 -8.63 -12.52 -6.41
N ILE A 127 -8.23 -13.44 -5.51
CA ILE A 127 -6.87 -14.01 -5.46
C ILE A 127 -6.48 -14.60 -6.81
N GLY A 128 -5.28 -14.27 -7.29
CA GLY A 128 -4.74 -14.70 -8.58
C GLY A 128 -5.25 -13.89 -9.78
N LYS A 129 -6.16 -12.92 -9.61
CA LYS A 129 -6.73 -12.14 -10.72
C LYS A 129 -6.17 -10.73 -10.80
N GLY A 130 -6.08 -10.00 -9.68
CA GLY A 130 -5.71 -8.60 -9.70
C GLY A 130 -4.29 -8.36 -10.19
N HIS A 131 -3.30 -9.06 -9.64
CA HIS A 131 -1.93 -8.97 -10.14
C HIS A 131 -1.79 -9.49 -11.57
N ALA A 132 -2.50 -10.58 -11.91
CA ALA A 132 -2.49 -11.12 -13.26
C ALA A 132 -3.00 -10.09 -14.28
N TYR A 133 -4.07 -9.37 -13.97
CA TYR A 133 -4.59 -8.29 -14.81
C TYR A 133 -3.57 -7.14 -14.97
N GLN A 134 -2.96 -6.70 -13.87
CA GLN A 134 -1.92 -5.67 -13.92
C GLN A 134 -0.75 -6.09 -14.80
N LYS A 135 -0.32 -7.36 -14.67
CA LYS A 135 0.79 -7.90 -15.46
C LYS A 135 0.41 -8.00 -16.94
N GLU A 136 -0.74 -8.55 -17.29
CA GLU A 136 -1.23 -8.64 -18.67
C GLU A 136 -1.29 -7.24 -19.34
N PHE A 137 -1.81 -6.26 -18.58
CA PHE A 137 -1.89 -4.88 -19.04
C PHE A 137 -0.50 -4.32 -19.36
N MET A 138 0.47 -4.48 -18.46
CA MET A 138 1.82 -3.91 -18.65
C MET A 138 2.70 -4.73 -19.61
N ASP A 139 2.45 -6.01 -19.76
CA ASP A 139 3.07 -6.82 -20.80
C ASP A 139 2.64 -6.31 -22.20
N ALA A 140 1.36 -6.00 -22.39
CA ALA A 140 0.84 -5.41 -23.63
C ALA A 140 1.41 -4.00 -23.88
N VAL A 141 1.50 -3.15 -22.86
CA VAL A 141 2.17 -1.84 -22.95
C VAL A 141 3.63 -1.99 -23.36
N THR A 142 4.33 -2.97 -22.78
CA THR A 142 5.75 -3.23 -23.09
C THR A 142 5.94 -3.74 -24.52
N GLU A 143 5.06 -4.62 -24.99
CA GLU A 143 5.05 -5.09 -26.39
C GLU A 143 4.84 -3.91 -27.35
N GLY A 144 3.81 -3.10 -27.12
CA GLY A 144 3.53 -1.93 -27.96
C GLY A 144 4.68 -0.91 -27.99
N ASN A 145 5.37 -0.71 -26.87
CA ASN A 145 6.56 0.14 -26.84
C ASN A 145 7.70 -0.44 -27.67
N LYS A 146 7.96 -1.75 -27.58
CA LYS A 146 8.96 -2.44 -28.41
C LYS A 146 8.64 -2.37 -29.91
N ASP A 147 7.37 -2.43 -30.25
CA ASP A 147 6.88 -2.34 -31.63
C ASP A 147 6.89 -0.89 -32.18
N GLY A 148 7.33 0.07 -31.40
CA GLY A 148 7.53 1.46 -31.82
C GLY A 148 6.26 2.33 -31.75
N ILE A 149 5.25 1.93 -30.98
CA ILE A 149 4.05 2.75 -30.75
C ILE A 149 4.42 4.00 -29.94
N LEU A 150 5.38 3.86 -29.01
CA LEU A 150 5.83 4.94 -28.12
C LEU A 150 7.35 5.00 -28.02
N GLU A 151 7.89 6.21 -27.90
CA GLU A 151 9.32 6.43 -27.56
C GLU A 151 9.58 6.12 -26.07
N GLN A 152 8.63 6.43 -25.19
CA GLN A 152 8.68 6.11 -23.74
C GLN A 152 7.37 5.43 -23.32
N ARG A 153 7.48 4.30 -22.63
CA ARG A 153 6.30 3.61 -22.11
C ARG A 153 5.79 4.27 -20.82
N PRO A 154 4.48 4.32 -20.57
CA PRO A 154 3.97 4.59 -19.23
C PRO A 154 4.44 3.52 -18.25
N THR A 155 4.50 3.87 -16.97
CA THR A 155 4.86 2.95 -15.90
C THR A 155 3.67 2.69 -15.00
N LEU A 156 3.61 1.50 -14.39
CA LEU A 156 2.55 1.15 -13.47
C LEU A 156 2.95 1.44 -12.03
N VAL A 157 2.00 2.00 -11.27
CA VAL A 157 1.97 1.92 -9.81
C VAL A 157 0.81 1.01 -9.40
N ASN A 158 1.14 -0.10 -8.74
CA ASN A 158 0.13 -0.98 -8.13
C ASN A 158 -0.53 -0.24 -6.97
N LEU A 159 -1.77 0.22 -7.17
CA LEU A 159 -2.52 0.94 -6.14
C LEU A 159 -3.08 0.03 -5.05
N GLN A 160 -3.35 -1.20 -5.39
CA GLN A 160 -3.61 -2.39 -4.57
C GLN A 160 -3.95 -3.54 -5.51
N CYS A 161 -3.32 -4.70 -5.34
CA CYS A 161 -3.79 -5.92 -5.97
C CYS A 161 -4.27 -6.93 -4.91
N ASP A 162 -4.63 -8.11 -5.37
CA ASP A 162 -5.06 -9.23 -4.53
C ASP A 162 -3.98 -9.72 -3.55
N VAL A 163 -2.70 -9.49 -3.87
CA VAL A 163 -1.54 -10.02 -3.13
C VAL A 163 -0.87 -8.98 -2.24
N ASP A 164 -0.64 -7.75 -2.76
CA ASP A 164 0.06 -6.67 -2.06
C ASP A 164 -0.69 -5.33 -2.18
N HIS A 165 -0.52 -4.49 -1.17
CA HIS A 165 -0.93 -3.09 -1.20
C HIS A 165 0.27 -2.15 -1.00
N PRO A 166 1.19 -2.08 -1.98
CA PRO A 166 2.48 -1.41 -1.80
C PRO A 166 2.35 0.05 -1.42
N THR A 167 1.38 0.77 -1.99
CA THR A 167 1.17 2.20 -1.68
C THR A 167 0.70 2.44 -0.24
N GLN A 168 0.02 1.48 0.38
CA GLN A 168 -0.36 1.55 1.79
C GLN A 168 0.83 1.15 2.68
N CYS A 169 1.37 -0.05 2.48
CA CYS A 169 2.42 -0.59 3.35
C CYS A 169 3.69 0.29 3.35
N MET A 170 4.03 0.90 2.22
CA MET A 170 5.13 1.87 2.14
C MET A 170 4.80 3.18 2.87
N ALA A 171 3.55 3.63 2.86
CA ALA A 171 3.13 4.81 3.64
C ALA A 171 3.14 4.52 5.14
N ASP A 172 2.67 3.33 5.55
CA ASP A 172 2.72 2.86 6.93
C ASP A 172 4.17 2.78 7.42
N MET A 173 5.05 2.21 6.60
CA MET A 173 6.47 2.10 6.92
C MET A 173 7.14 3.47 7.03
N LEU A 174 6.85 4.40 6.14
CA LEU A 174 7.38 5.76 6.21
C LEU A 174 6.89 6.49 7.48
N HIS A 175 5.63 6.27 7.87
CA HIS A 175 5.13 6.77 9.14
C HIS A 175 5.87 6.17 10.34
N ILE A 176 6.09 4.87 10.36
CA ILE A 176 6.87 4.19 11.41
C ILE A 176 8.30 4.77 11.48
N ILE A 177 8.96 4.95 10.34
CA ILE A 177 10.30 5.56 10.28
C ILE A 177 10.30 6.95 10.95
N HIS A 178 9.27 7.76 10.69
CA HIS A 178 9.14 9.09 11.30
C HIS A 178 8.86 9.03 12.81
N GLU A 179 7.97 8.15 13.25
CA GLU A 179 7.60 8.03 14.67
C GLU A 179 8.77 7.49 15.54
N PHE A 180 9.60 6.60 14.99
CA PHE A 180 10.77 6.05 15.68
C PHE A 180 12.09 6.81 15.38
N GLY A 181 12.04 7.85 14.54
CA GLY A 181 13.15 8.77 14.30
C GLY A 181 14.24 8.26 13.37
N GLY A 182 13.98 7.21 12.58
CA GLY A 182 14.90 6.69 11.55
C GLY A 182 14.81 5.18 11.37
N VAL A 183 15.24 4.70 10.21
CA VAL A 183 15.27 3.26 9.88
C VAL A 183 16.16 2.47 10.86
N GLU A 184 17.26 3.06 11.28
CA GLU A 184 18.22 2.47 12.21
C GLU A 184 17.65 2.15 13.60
N ASN A 185 16.55 2.79 13.97
CA ASN A 185 15.86 2.60 15.24
C ASN A 185 14.79 1.50 15.22
N LEU A 186 14.58 0.86 14.08
CA LEU A 186 13.52 -0.14 13.89
C LEU A 186 13.95 -1.55 14.28
N LYS A 187 15.25 -1.83 14.29
CA LYS A 187 15.78 -3.14 14.64
C LYS A 187 15.33 -3.57 16.04
N GLY A 188 14.71 -4.75 16.13
CA GLY A 188 14.18 -5.31 17.39
C GLY A 188 12.90 -4.65 17.87
N LYS A 189 12.28 -3.76 17.09
CA LYS A 189 10.92 -3.28 17.37
C LYS A 189 9.91 -4.38 17.06
N LYS A 190 9.00 -4.64 18.01
CA LYS A 190 7.96 -5.65 17.83
C LYS A 190 6.74 -5.03 17.18
N LEU A 191 6.32 -5.60 16.04
CA LEU A 191 5.08 -5.28 15.35
C LEU A 191 4.13 -6.46 15.41
N ALA A 192 2.93 -6.22 15.95
CA ALA A 192 1.83 -7.18 15.97
C ALA A 192 0.85 -6.89 14.82
N MET A 193 0.94 -7.67 13.72
CA MET A 193 -0.08 -7.70 12.68
C MET A 193 -1.13 -8.72 13.10
N THR A 194 -2.32 -8.26 13.48
CA THR A 194 -3.35 -9.17 13.99
C THR A 194 -4.63 -9.09 13.17
N TRP A 195 -5.28 -10.24 13.00
CA TRP A 195 -6.68 -10.24 12.60
C TRP A 195 -7.50 -9.47 13.64
N ALA A 196 -8.58 -8.84 13.19
CA ALA A 196 -9.56 -8.22 14.06
C ALA A 196 -10.96 -8.38 13.48
N TYR A 197 -11.96 -8.48 14.35
CA TYR A 197 -13.35 -8.72 13.96
C TYR A 197 -13.93 -7.58 13.15
N SER A 198 -14.61 -7.92 12.05
CA SER A 198 -15.34 -6.98 11.21
C SER A 198 -16.69 -7.56 10.82
N PRO A 199 -17.79 -6.82 11.00
CA PRO A 199 -19.11 -7.23 10.55
C PRO A 199 -19.41 -6.85 9.10
N SER A 200 -18.48 -6.14 8.41
CA SER A 200 -18.80 -5.46 7.15
C SER A 200 -18.74 -6.37 5.92
N TYR A 201 -17.61 -7.01 5.66
CA TYR A 201 -17.41 -7.95 4.53
C TYR A 201 -16.08 -8.69 4.67
N GLY A 202 -15.90 -9.74 3.86
CA GLY A 202 -14.63 -10.46 3.77
C GLY A 202 -13.56 -9.64 3.05
N LYS A 203 -12.75 -8.94 3.83
CA LYS A 203 -11.74 -7.97 3.32
C LYS A 203 -10.56 -8.66 2.64
N PRO A 204 -9.87 -8.01 1.67
CA PRO A 204 -8.72 -8.57 0.98
C PRO A 204 -7.52 -8.87 1.89
N LEU A 205 -6.68 -9.82 1.44
CA LEU A 205 -5.44 -10.25 2.11
C LEU A 205 -4.25 -9.30 1.91
N SER A 206 -4.30 -8.44 0.91
CA SER A 206 -3.16 -7.66 0.45
C SER A 206 -2.54 -6.74 1.51
N VAL A 207 -3.31 -6.27 2.50
CA VAL A 207 -2.76 -5.44 3.58
C VAL A 207 -1.95 -6.26 4.58
N PRO A 208 -2.50 -7.31 5.24
CA PRO A 208 -1.67 -8.11 6.16
C PRO A 208 -0.46 -8.74 5.45
N GLN A 209 -0.60 -9.19 4.22
CA GLN A 209 0.50 -9.73 3.41
C GLN A 209 1.58 -8.68 3.12
N GLY A 210 1.20 -7.49 2.68
CA GLY A 210 2.13 -6.39 2.45
C GLY A 210 2.84 -5.95 3.72
N VAL A 211 2.14 -5.90 4.86
CA VAL A 211 2.74 -5.55 6.17
C VAL A 211 3.81 -6.58 6.57
N ILE A 212 3.49 -7.88 6.60
CA ILE A 212 4.48 -8.89 7.01
C ILE A 212 5.63 -9.02 6.00
N GLY A 213 5.35 -8.88 4.69
CA GLY A 213 6.36 -8.94 3.64
C GLY A 213 7.33 -7.76 3.65
N LEU A 214 6.85 -6.57 4.02
CA LEU A 214 7.69 -5.35 4.05
C LEU A 214 8.38 -5.16 5.39
N MET A 215 7.66 -5.22 6.53
CA MET A 215 8.19 -4.82 7.83
C MET A 215 9.32 -5.74 8.32
N THR A 216 9.30 -7.02 7.94
CA THR A 216 10.38 -7.98 8.23
C THR A 216 11.72 -7.65 7.56
N ARG A 217 11.76 -6.70 6.61
CA ARG A 217 12.99 -6.26 5.93
C ARG A 217 13.83 -5.25 6.71
N PHE A 218 13.34 -4.77 7.85
CA PHE A 218 13.98 -3.70 8.63
C PHE A 218 14.49 -4.18 10.00
N GLY A 219 14.70 -5.49 10.14
CA GLY A 219 15.20 -6.08 11.40
C GLY A 219 14.18 -6.04 12.53
N MET A 220 12.90 -5.86 12.20
CA MET A 220 11.79 -5.84 13.16
C MET A 220 11.38 -7.27 13.55
N ASP A 221 10.81 -7.40 14.74
CA ASP A 221 10.18 -8.64 15.21
C ASP A 221 8.68 -8.58 14.87
N VAL A 222 8.28 -9.27 13.82
CA VAL A 222 6.91 -9.26 13.31
C VAL A 222 6.16 -10.50 13.77
N VAL A 223 5.02 -10.31 14.43
CA VAL A 223 4.11 -11.35 14.86
C VAL A 223 2.83 -11.26 14.03
N LEU A 224 2.51 -12.33 13.30
CA LEU A 224 1.21 -12.50 12.64
C LEU A 224 0.28 -13.27 13.58
N ALA A 225 -0.85 -12.66 13.97
CA ALA A 225 -1.83 -13.32 14.84
C ALA A 225 -3.21 -13.33 14.21
N HIS A 226 -3.86 -14.49 14.23
CA HIS A 226 -5.22 -14.65 13.73
C HIS A 226 -5.91 -15.87 14.35
N PRO A 227 -7.24 -15.95 14.35
CA PRO A 227 -7.95 -17.18 14.74
C PRO A 227 -7.52 -18.35 13.86
N GLU A 228 -7.68 -19.56 14.35
CA GLU A 228 -7.42 -20.76 13.56
C GLU A 228 -8.22 -20.72 12.24
N GLY A 229 -7.56 -21.04 11.12
CA GLY A 229 -8.17 -21.06 9.79
C GLY A 229 -8.19 -19.70 9.06
N TYR A 230 -7.72 -18.60 9.69
CA TYR A 230 -7.62 -17.27 9.04
C TYR A 230 -6.23 -17.01 8.42
N ASP A 231 -5.62 -18.04 7.89
CA ASP A 231 -4.30 -17.96 7.28
C ASP A 231 -4.27 -16.98 6.09
N VAL A 232 -3.11 -16.36 5.90
CA VAL A 232 -2.72 -15.64 4.68
C VAL A 232 -2.08 -16.59 3.67
N MET A 233 -1.65 -16.10 2.50
CA MET A 233 -0.96 -16.94 1.51
C MET A 233 0.35 -17.50 2.10
N PRO A 234 0.58 -18.83 2.04
CA PRO A 234 1.79 -19.46 2.59
C PRO A 234 3.09 -18.90 2.01
N GLU A 235 3.09 -18.54 0.73
CA GLU A 235 4.25 -17.97 0.04
C GLU A 235 4.70 -16.65 0.66
N ILE A 236 3.76 -15.85 1.16
CA ILE A 236 4.08 -14.56 1.79
C ILE A 236 4.65 -14.77 3.20
N GLU A 237 4.17 -15.77 3.93
CA GLU A 237 4.78 -16.17 5.21
C GLU A 237 6.24 -16.62 5.02
N GLU A 238 6.55 -17.36 3.95
CA GLU A 238 7.93 -17.77 3.64
C GLU A 238 8.81 -16.57 3.24
N ILE A 239 8.27 -15.59 2.49
CA ILE A 239 8.95 -14.33 2.21
C ILE A 239 9.26 -13.58 3.52
N ALA A 240 8.30 -13.47 4.42
CA ALA A 240 8.48 -12.80 5.71
C ALA A 240 9.56 -13.49 6.57
N LYS A 241 9.56 -14.82 6.65
CA LYS A 241 10.58 -15.60 7.35
C LYS A 241 11.99 -15.37 6.77
N LYS A 242 12.10 -15.41 5.43
CA LYS A 242 13.36 -15.16 4.72
C LYS A 242 13.89 -13.75 4.98
N ASN A 243 13.03 -12.74 4.89
CA ASN A 243 13.39 -11.35 5.12
C ASN A 243 13.84 -11.11 6.58
N ALA A 244 13.09 -11.63 7.54
CA ALA A 244 13.45 -11.52 8.96
C ALA A 244 14.81 -12.16 9.25
N ALA A 245 15.05 -13.37 8.74
CA ALA A 245 16.35 -14.05 8.90
C ALA A 245 17.52 -13.26 8.28
N ALA A 246 17.30 -12.62 7.12
CA ALA A 246 18.34 -11.86 6.44
C ALA A 246 18.71 -10.55 7.17
N THR A 247 17.76 -9.95 7.92
CA THR A 247 17.94 -8.64 8.57
C THR A 247 18.20 -8.71 10.07
N GLY A 248 18.12 -9.92 10.64
CA GLY A 248 18.33 -10.15 12.07
C GLY A 248 17.13 -9.78 12.94
N GLY A 249 15.95 -9.70 12.35
CA GLY A 249 14.66 -9.68 13.04
C GLY A 249 14.05 -11.07 13.16
N SER A 250 12.75 -11.16 13.47
CA SER A 250 12.01 -12.41 13.55
C SER A 250 10.64 -12.31 12.87
N PHE A 251 10.14 -13.46 12.41
CA PHE A 251 8.74 -13.62 12.01
C PHE A 251 8.16 -14.82 12.75
N THR A 252 7.09 -14.59 13.49
CA THR A 252 6.40 -15.62 14.26
C THR A 252 4.89 -15.55 14.01
N LYS A 253 4.20 -16.65 14.31
CA LYS A 253 2.76 -16.80 14.12
C LYS A 253 2.13 -17.34 15.39
N THR A 254 0.96 -16.81 15.77
CA THR A 254 0.21 -17.26 16.94
C THR A 254 -1.29 -17.18 16.69
N ASN A 255 -2.08 -17.95 17.45
CA ASN A 255 -3.53 -17.86 17.48
C ASN A 255 -4.02 -17.10 18.74
N SER A 256 -3.19 -16.21 19.30
CA SER A 256 -3.52 -15.37 20.44
C SER A 256 -3.20 -13.90 20.15
N MET A 257 -4.22 -13.07 20.19
CA MET A 257 -4.06 -11.62 20.05
C MET A 257 -3.30 -11.04 21.26
N GLU A 258 -3.51 -11.61 22.45
CA GLU A 258 -2.81 -11.20 23.68
C GLU A 258 -1.30 -11.45 23.58
N GLU A 259 -0.88 -12.63 23.10
CA GLU A 259 0.54 -12.92 22.88
C GLU A 259 1.18 -11.95 21.86
N ALA A 260 0.45 -11.63 20.80
CA ALA A 260 0.95 -10.71 19.80
C ALA A 260 1.11 -9.29 20.36
N PHE A 261 0.14 -8.80 21.11
CA PHE A 261 0.13 -7.45 21.70
C PHE A 261 1.14 -7.28 22.82
N LYS A 262 1.40 -8.35 23.61
CA LYS A 262 2.31 -8.28 24.74
C LYS A 262 3.68 -7.69 24.34
N ASP A 263 4.05 -6.59 25.00
CA ASP A 263 5.29 -5.84 24.79
C ASP A 263 5.51 -5.37 23.32
N ALA A 264 4.44 -5.27 22.51
CA ALA A 264 4.54 -4.75 21.15
C ALA A 264 4.84 -3.24 21.14
N ASP A 265 5.75 -2.80 20.27
CA ASP A 265 6.00 -1.38 19.99
C ASP A 265 4.96 -0.81 19.01
N ILE A 266 4.40 -1.67 18.15
CA ILE A 266 3.45 -1.31 17.10
C ILE A 266 2.36 -2.37 17.04
N VAL A 267 1.11 -1.96 16.89
CA VAL A 267 -0.04 -2.86 16.67
C VAL A 267 -0.81 -2.46 15.41
N TYR A 268 -1.17 -3.45 14.62
CA TYR A 268 -1.92 -3.28 13.37
C TYR A 268 -3.09 -4.28 13.34
N PRO A 269 -4.17 -4.02 14.06
CA PRO A 269 -5.37 -4.87 14.06
C PRO A 269 -6.20 -4.59 12.80
N LYS A 270 -6.47 -5.63 12.00
CA LYS A 270 -7.14 -5.50 10.70
C LYS A 270 -7.87 -6.78 10.34
N SER A 271 -9.12 -6.69 9.91
CA SER A 271 -9.86 -7.83 9.39
C SER A 271 -9.40 -8.23 7.98
N TRP A 272 -9.40 -9.53 7.71
CA TRP A 272 -9.27 -10.11 6.37
C TRP A 272 -10.05 -11.42 6.27
N ALA A 273 -10.41 -11.83 5.05
CA ALA A 273 -10.98 -13.15 4.79
C ALA A 273 -9.86 -14.20 4.76
N PRO A 274 -10.11 -15.45 5.24
CA PRO A 274 -9.16 -16.55 5.12
C PRO A 274 -8.72 -16.78 3.67
N PHE A 275 -7.44 -17.16 3.47
CA PHE A 275 -6.92 -17.46 2.14
C PHE A 275 -7.75 -18.53 1.40
N ALA A 276 -8.11 -19.63 2.07
CA ALA A 276 -8.96 -20.66 1.49
C ALA A 276 -10.35 -20.14 1.04
N ALA A 277 -10.91 -19.18 1.76
CA ALA A 277 -12.17 -18.56 1.38
C ALA A 277 -12.00 -17.61 0.17
N MET A 278 -10.87 -16.94 0.07
CA MET A 278 -10.55 -16.09 -1.09
C MET A 278 -10.32 -16.93 -2.34
N GLU A 279 -9.69 -18.13 -2.24
CA GLU A 279 -9.58 -19.08 -3.35
C GLU A 279 -10.97 -19.55 -3.81
N LYS A 280 -11.84 -19.93 -2.86
CA LYS A 280 -13.22 -20.32 -3.16
C LYS A 280 -14.00 -19.19 -3.85
N ARG A 281 -13.84 -17.95 -3.38
CA ARG A 281 -14.44 -16.75 -4.00
C ARG A 281 -13.97 -16.57 -5.45
N THR A 282 -12.67 -16.75 -5.70
CA THR A 282 -12.10 -16.64 -7.06
C THR A 282 -12.62 -17.72 -7.99
N ASN A 283 -12.79 -18.95 -7.51
CA ASN A 283 -13.35 -20.05 -8.31
C ASN A 283 -14.80 -19.76 -8.69
N LEU A 284 -15.63 -19.38 -7.73
CA LEU A 284 -17.03 -19.00 -7.99
C LEU A 284 -17.13 -17.84 -9.00
N TYR A 285 -16.25 -16.84 -8.87
CA TYR A 285 -16.17 -15.74 -9.83
C TYR A 285 -15.81 -16.24 -11.24
N GLY A 286 -14.86 -17.15 -11.35
CA GLY A 286 -14.46 -17.75 -12.62
C GLY A 286 -15.58 -18.56 -13.30
N GLU A 287 -16.46 -19.14 -12.50
CA GLU A 287 -17.66 -19.88 -12.95
C GLU A 287 -18.85 -18.96 -13.25
N GLY A 288 -18.76 -17.68 -12.88
CA GLY A 288 -19.87 -16.72 -12.99
C GLY A 288 -20.98 -16.95 -11.96
N ASP A 289 -20.68 -17.68 -10.88
CA ASP A 289 -21.62 -17.99 -9.79
C ASP A 289 -21.65 -16.87 -8.74
N PHE A 290 -22.31 -15.77 -9.05
CA PHE A 290 -22.47 -14.63 -8.16
C PHE A 290 -23.37 -14.95 -6.95
N GLU A 291 -24.36 -15.85 -7.09
CA GLU A 291 -25.18 -16.31 -5.96
C GLU A 291 -24.34 -17.12 -4.96
N GLY A 292 -23.41 -17.93 -5.46
CA GLY A 292 -22.42 -18.65 -4.66
C GLY A 292 -21.49 -17.69 -3.90
N ILE A 293 -21.08 -16.61 -4.54
CA ILE A 293 -20.26 -15.55 -3.88
C ILE A 293 -21.05 -14.89 -2.74
N ASP A 294 -22.31 -14.51 -2.97
CA ASP A 294 -23.15 -13.91 -1.94
C ASP A 294 -23.41 -14.88 -0.77
N LYS A 295 -23.53 -16.16 -1.04
CA LYS A 295 -23.67 -17.19 -0.01
C LYS A 295 -22.37 -17.34 0.79
N LEU A 296 -21.22 -17.43 0.11
CA LEU A 296 -19.91 -17.49 0.75
C LEU A 296 -19.68 -16.28 1.65
N GLU A 297 -20.06 -15.08 1.21
CA GLU A 297 -19.92 -13.86 2.01
C GLU A 297 -20.72 -13.95 3.32
N LYS A 298 -21.96 -14.46 3.28
CA LYS A 298 -22.77 -14.68 4.48
C LYS A 298 -22.16 -15.72 5.41
N GLU A 299 -21.61 -16.81 4.86
CA GLU A 299 -20.89 -17.82 5.63
C GLU A 299 -19.68 -17.23 6.35
N LEU A 300 -18.88 -16.40 5.65
CA LEU A 300 -17.72 -15.71 6.22
C LEU A 300 -18.10 -14.74 7.32
N LEU A 301 -19.16 -13.96 7.15
CA LEU A 301 -19.62 -13.05 8.20
C LEU A 301 -20.13 -13.78 9.44
N ALA A 302 -20.78 -14.93 9.26
CA ALA A 302 -21.18 -15.79 10.38
C ALA A 302 -19.96 -16.38 11.11
N GLN A 303 -18.94 -16.84 10.38
CA GLN A 303 -17.68 -17.30 10.94
C GLN A 303 -16.95 -16.19 11.68
N ASN A 304 -16.85 -14.98 11.08
CA ASN A 304 -16.26 -13.83 11.77
C ASN A 304 -16.94 -13.53 13.11
N ALA A 305 -18.27 -13.69 13.18
CA ALA A 305 -19.04 -13.41 14.40
C ALA A 305 -18.74 -14.36 15.57
N GLU A 306 -18.08 -15.48 15.33
CA GLU A 306 -17.57 -16.39 16.37
C GLU A 306 -16.32 -15.84 17.07
N HIS A 307 -15.67 -14.81 16.50
CA HIS A 307 -14.41 -14.23 16.96
C HIS A 307 -14.54 -12.73 17.30
N LYS A 308 -15.66 -12.32 17.90
CA LYS A 308 -15.88 -10.92 18.31
C LYS A 308 -14.94 -10.43 19.40
N ASP A 309 -14.31 -11.36 20.12
CA ASP A 309 -13.26 -11.12 21.10
C ASP A 309 -11.94 -10.65 20.49
N TRP A 310 -11.75 -10.87 19.18
CA TRP A 310 -10.59 -10.34 18.45
C TRP A 310 -10.80 -8.87 18.10
N ALA A 311 -10.61 -8.00 19.08
CA ALA A 311 -10.74 -6.56 18.94
C ALA A 311 -9.61 -5.84 19.69
N CYS A 312 -9.14 -4.73 19.13
CA CYS A 312 -8.16 -3.89 19.79
C CYS A 312 -8.84 -3.06 20.89
N THR A 313 -8.80 -3.58 22.11
CA THR A 313 -9.42 -2.95 23.29
C THR A 313 -8.43 -2.13 24.10
N GLU A 314 -8.96 -1.26 24.98
CA GLU A 314 -8.13 -0.54 25.97
C GLU A 314 -7.32 -1.48 26.87
N GLU A 315 -7.92 -2.61 27.26
CA GLU A 315 -7.24 -3.58 28.13
C GLU A 315 -6.06 -4.23 27.38
N LEU A 316 -6.26 -4.57 26.11
CA LEU A 316 -5.22 -5.16 25.28
C LEU A 316 -4.08 -4.16 25.02
N MET A 317 -4.41 -2.89 24.74
CA MET A 317 -3.42 -1.83 24.58
C MET A 317 -2.53 -1.62 25.82
N LYS A 318 -3.03 -1.85 27.03
CA LYS A 318 -2.24 -1.78 28.27
C LYS A 318 -1.13 -2.85 28.35
N THR A 319 -1.27 -3.96 27.63
CA THR A 319 -0.28 -5.05 27.60
C THR A 319 0.89 -4.77 26.67
N THR A 320 0.75 -3.80 25.78
CA THR A 320 1.79 -3.37 24.87
C THR A 320 2.94 -2.70 25.62
N LYS A 321 4.03 -2.42 24.92
CA LYS A 321 5.20 -1.79 25.55
C LYS A 321 4.84 -0.44 26.16
N ASP A 322 5.02 -0.34 27.47
CA ASP A 322 4.64 0.82 28.28
C ASP A 322 3.13 1.22 28.15
N GLY A 323 2.29 0.33 27.63
CA GLY A 323 0.89 0.62 27.30
C GLY A 323 0.70 1.67 26.19
N LYS A 324 1.71 1.86 25.32
CA LYS A 324 1.80 2.98 24.38
C LYS A 324 2.22 2.57 22.98
N ALA A 325 1.97 1.31 22.57
CA ALA A 325 2.26 0.91 21.19
C ALA A 325 1.63 1.85 20.18
N LEU A 326 2.34 2.14 19.11
CA LEU A 326 1.78 2.87 17.96
C LEU A 326 0.67 2.03 17.32
N TYR A 327 -0.54 2.58 17.27
CA TYR A 327 -1.67 1.95 16.59
C TYR A 327 -1.71 2.37 15.13
N LEU A 328 -1.72 1.41 14.23
CA LEU A 328 -1.82 1.60 12.77
C LEU A 328 -3.08 0.96 12.22
N HIS A 329 -3.61 1.52 11.14
CA HIS A 329 -4.71 0.94 10.39
C HIS A 329 -4.83 1.56 8.98
N CYS A 330 -4.98 0.73 7.96
CA CYS A 330 -5.14 1.20 6.57
C CYS A 330 -6.44 1.98 6.31
N LEU A 331 -7.36 2.01 7.26
CA LEU A 331 -8.69 2.64 7.17
C LEU A 331 -9.54 2.17 5.95
N PRO A 332 -10.88 2.21 5.99
CA PRO A 332 -11.66 2.54 7.19
C PRO A 332 -11.53 1.45 8.26
N ALA A 333 -11.56 1.83 9.53
CA ALA A 333 -11.67 0.90 10.64
C ALA A 333 -13.14 0.69 11.01
N ASP A 334 -13.50 -0.54 11.40
CA ASP A 334 -14.76 -0.83 12.04
C ASP A 334 -14.65 -0.50 13.54
N ILE A 335 -15.18 0.66 13.95
CA ILE A 335 -15.02 1.22 15.29
C ILE A 335 -16.25 0.86 16.13
N THR A 336 -16.02 0.11 17.21
CA THR A 336 -17.07 -0.32 18.15
C THR A 336 -17.85 0.88 18.70
N GLY A 337 -19.17 0.81 18.60
CA GLY A 337 -20.08 1.85 19.07
C GLY A 337 -20.13 3.12 18.20
N VAL A 338 -19.41 3.17 17.08
CA VAL A 338 -19.36 4.32 16.15
C VAL A 338 -19.82 3.92 14.77
N SER A 339 -19.05 3.07 14.06
CA SER A 339 -19.39 2.60 12.71
C SER A 339 -20.14 1.26 12.72
N CYS A 340 -20.07 0.53 13.82
CA CYS A 340 -20.74 -0.75 14.04
C CYS A 340 -20.94 -1.00 15.55
N GLU A 341 -21.74 -2.00 15.91
CA GLU A 341 -21.98 -2.37 17.30
C GLU A 341 -20.70 -2.94 17.96
N THR A 342 -20.02 -3.84 17.25
CA THR A 342 -18.73 -4.44 17.63
C THR A 342 -17.85 -4.47 16.39
N GLY A 343 -16.57 -4.09 16.52
CA GLY A 343 -15.65 -3.98 15.39
C GLY A 343 -14.19 -4.22 15.74
N GLU A 344 -13.31 -3.77 14.88
CA GLU A 344 -11.85 -3.99 14.93
C GLU A 344 -11.18 -3.33 16.14
N VAL A 345 -11.77 -2.23 16.65
CA VAL A 345 -11.14 -1.37 17.66
C VAL A 345 -12.16 -0.64 18.53
N ASP A 346 -11.84 -0.45 19.80
CA ASP A 346 -12.59 0.41 20.72
C ASP A 346 -12.52 1.87 20.28
N ALA A 347 -13.64 2.59 20.42
CA ALA A 347 -13.73 4.02 20.09
C ALA A 347 -12.69 4.87 20.83
N SER A 348 -12.42 4.57 22.11
CA SER A 348 -11.44 5.29 22.93
C SER A 348 -10.00 5.09 22.46
N VAL A 349 -9.65 3.87 22.03
CA VAL A 349 -8.34 3.57 21.42
C VAL A 349 -8.21 4.33 20.10
N PHE A 350 -9.21 4.22 19.20
CA PHE A 350 -9.20 4.93 17.92
C PHE A 350 -9.05 6.44 18.10
N ASP A 351 -9.81 7.05 19.00
CA ASP A 351 -9.76 8.49 19.27
C ASP A 351 -8.39 8.96 19.80
N ARG A 352 -7.74 8.14 20.64
CA ARG A 352 -6.39 8.42 21.16
C ARG A 352 -5.36 8.49 20.04
N TYR A 353 -5.45 7.59 19.07
CA TYR A 353 -4.50 7.48 17.97
C TYR A 353 -4.96 8.18 16.67
N ARG A 354 -6.10 8.84 16.67
CA ARG A 354 -6.68 9.50 15.50
C ARG A 354 -5.71 10.42 14.77
N ILE A 355 -4.95 11.23 15.50
CA ILE A 355 -3.99 12.18 14.89
C ILE A 355 -2.80 11.44 14.26
N PRO A 356 -2.07 10.56 14.95
CA PRO A 356 -1.02 9.74 14.33
C PRO A 356 -1.53 8.95 13.13
N LEU A 357 -2.73 8.36 13.22
CA LEU A 357 -3.32 7.55 12.16
C LEU A 357 -3.66 8.37 10.90
N TYR A 358 -4.17 9.59 11.06
CA TYR A 358 -4.40 10.46 9.89
C TYR A 358 -3.10 11.01 9.32
N LYS A 359 -2.06 11.18 10.14
CA LYS A 359 -0.70 11.49 9.69
C LYS A 359 -0.11 10.34 8.87
N GLU A 360 -0.25 9.08 9.31
CA GLU A 360 0.06 7.87 8.53
C GLU A 360 -0.57 7.93 7.14
N ALA A 361 -1.90 8.12 7.08
CA ALA A 361 -2.63 8.22 5.83
C ALA A 361 -2.14 9.36 4.92
N SER A 362 -1.59 10.44 5.48
CA SER A 362 -1.09 11.59 4.72
C SER A 362 0.21 11.34 3.95
N PHE A 363 0.95 10.27 4.26
CA PHE A 363 2.16 9.89 3.51
C PHE A 363 1.86 9.27 2.16
N LYS A 364 0.69 8.66 1.99
CA LYS A 364 0.35 7.88 0.80
C LYS A 364 0.48 8.64 -0.53
N PRO A 365 0.01 9.89 -0.68
CA PRO A 365 0.23 10.66 -1.91
C PRO A 365 1.71 10.87 -2.23
N TYR A 366 2.56 11.10 -1.23
CA TYR A 366 4.00 11.30 -1.42
C TYR A 366 4.72 10.00 -1.80
N VAL A 367 4.33 8.88 -1.21
CA VAL A 367 4.84 7.56 -1.58
C VAL A 367 4.49 7.22 -3.03
N ILE A 368 3.26 7.45 -3.46
CA ILE A 368 2.84 7.25 -4.85
C ILE A 368 3.62 8.19 -5.78
N ALA A 369 3.75 9.47 -5.43
CA ALA A 369 4.53 10.43 -6.22
C ALA A 369 6.00 10.03 -6.34
N ALA A 370 6.60 9.48 -5.26
CA ALA A 370 7.95 8.97 -5.28
C ALA A 370 8.11 7.75 -6.22
N MET A 371 7.17 6.80 -6.18
CA MET A 371 7.16 5.66 -7.11
C MET A 371 7.08 6.14 -8.56
N ILE A 372 6.23 7.12 -8.87
CA ILE A 372 6.11 7.71 -10.21
C ILE A 372 7.42 8.39 -10.61
N LEU A 373 7.98 9.22 -9.76
CA LEU A 373 9.19 9.98 -10.08
C LEU A 373 10.38 9.05 -10.35
N LEU A 374 10.58 8.04 -9.51
CA LEU A 374 11.67 7.06 -9.66
C LEU A 374 11.51 6.17 -10.89
N SER A 375 10.28 5.87 -11.30
CA SER A 375 10.03 5.07 -12.50
C SER A 375 10.12 5.87 -13.80
N LYS A 376 9.91 7.18 -13.77
CA LYS A 376 9.89 8.05 -14.96
C LYS A 376 11.19 8.76 -15.23
N PHE A 377 12.09 8.90 -14.26
CA PHE A 377 13.33 9.64 -14.40
C PHE A 377 14.53 8.78 -13.99
N GLU A 378 15.50 8.63 -14.91
CA GLU A 378 16.73 7.88 -14.63
C GLU A 378 17.58 8.53 -13.53
N LYS A 379 17.53 9.87 -13.45
CA LYS A 379 18.28 10.67 -12.49
C LYS A 379 17.38 11.63 -11.71
N PRO A 380 16.50 11.10 -10.83
CA PRO A 380 15.54 11.92 -10.08
C PRO A 380 16.22 12.97 -9.20
N GLN A 381 17.42 12.70 -8.67
CA GLN A 381 18.21 13.65 -7.87
C GLN A 381 18.58 14.93 -8.66
N GLU A 382 18.89 14.80 -9.96
CA GLU A 382 19.16 15.96 -10.81
C GLU A 382 17.90 16.81 -11.07
N ILE A 383 16.74 16.14 -11.15
CA ILE A 383 15.45 16.83 -11.32
C ILE A 383 15.11 17.61 -10.04
N LEU A 384 15.23 16.96 -8.86
CA LEU A 384 14.98 17.63 -7.58
C LEU A 384 15.88 18.86 -7.40
N LYS A 385 17.16 18.76 -7.77
CA LYS A 385 18.10 19.86 -7.73
C LYS A 385 17.70 21.04 -8.64
N LYS A 386 17.20 20.75 -9.84
CA LYS A 386 16.71 21.80 -10.76
C LYS A 386 15.47 22.50 -10.22
N LEU A 387 14.65 21.81 -9.44
CA LEU A 387 13.43 22.37 -8.86
C LEU A 387 13.70 23.20 -7.59
N GLU A 388 14.84 23.07 -6.94
CA GLU A 388 15.19 23.78 -5.70
C GLU A 388 15.01 25.28 -5.81
N VAL A 389 15.28 25.86 -6.97
CA VAL A 389 15.16 27.31 -7.24
C VAL A 389 13.77 27.74 -7.72
N LYS A 390 12.85 26.80 -7.96
CA LYS A 390 11.48 27.08 -8.38
C LYS A 390 10.57 27.36 -7.19
N ALA A 391 10.31 28.62 -6.89
CA ALA A 391 9.34 28.98 -5.88
C ALA A 391 7.91 28.60 -6.31
N ALA A 392 7.16 27.96 -5.41
CA ALA A 392 5.77 27.61 -5.60
C ALA A 392 4.98 27.80 -4.29
N PRO A 393 4.72 29.05 -3.88
CA PRO A 393 3.98 29.33 -2.67
C PRO A 393 2.55 28.78 -2.80
N ARG A 394 2.14 27.99 -1.82
CA ARG A 394 0.80 27.38 -1.79
C ARG A 394 -0.22 28.28 -1.10
N ILE A 395 0.26 29.10 -0.19
CA ILE A 395 -0.53 30.07 0.56
C ILE A 395 0.10 31.43 0.31
N LEU A 396 -0.67 32.30 -0.28
CA LEU A 396 -0.35 33.71 -0.40
C LEU A 396 -0.94 34.38 0.84
N ALA A 397 -0.07 34.73 1.77
CA ALA A 397 -0.46 35.46 2.98
C ALA A 397 -0.48 36.97 2.73
#